data_0ad4256aea116f2cf9aa85339372993d
#
_entry.id   0ad4256aea116f2cf9aa85339372993d
#
_cell.length_a   1.000
_cell.length_b   1.000
_cell.length_c   1.000
_cell.angle_alpha   90.00
_cell.angle_beta   90.00
_cell.angle_gamma   90.00
#
_symmetry.space_group_name_H-M   'P 1'
#
loop_
_entity.id
_entity.type
_entity.pdbx_description
1 polymer ?
#
loop_
_entity_poly.entity_id
_entity_poly.type
_entity_poly.pdbx_seq_one_letter_code
_entity_poly.pdbx_strand_id
1 'polypeptide(L)'
;MEPFTIDTILPIASGALFTTQAVYYLGLYNKLYTHSRETAYATDINTQNPPLSVIIVAKDAAHELQENLPFILEQDYPEFEVIVIYDRPADDCDNTLKLLEDKYPNLYHTFIPDSARYISHKKLGITMGIKASRHEWLVFTEPDCRPQSNQWLKQMARNFSPATEIVLGYSNYEKVPGWFNKKITFDTLLNSMRYLGMAVSGHPYMGTGRNMAYRKTLYYKQKGFASHLNLQRGEDDLFINETARAHNTRVEASPESLMRIAMPKYKRIWCEEKISYAATS
;
A
#
# COMPACT_ATOMS: atom_id res chain seq x y z
N MET A 1 -1.24 42.72 34.75
CA MET A 1 -1.43 41.48 33.99
C MET A 1 -1.56 40.36 34.99
N GLU A 2 -2.75 39.83 35.18
CA GLU A 2 -2.92 38.66 36.03
C GLU A 2 -2.18 37.47 35.40
N PRO A 3 -1.45 36.68 36.17
CA PRO A 3 -0.76 35.51 35.64
C PRO A 3 -1.81 34.53 35.12
N PHE A 4 -1.60 33.96 33.95
CA PHE A 4 -2.41 32.87 33.40
C PHE A 4 -2.45 31.75 34.43
N THR A 5 -3.58 31.60 35.08
CA THR A 5 -3.79 30.51 36.05
C THR A 5 -4.05 29.20 35.33
N ILE A 6 -3.77 28.07 35.98
CA ILE A 6 -4.06 26.72 35.43
C ILE A 6 -5.52 26.63 35.02
N ASP A 7 -6.43 27.28 35.74
CA ASP A 7 -7.86 27.30 35.47
C ASP A 7 -8.25 28.00 34.15
N THR A 8 -7.39 28.89 33.65
CA THR A 8 -7.58 29.56 32.35
C THR A 8 -6.85 28.82 31.20
N ILE A 9 -5.67 28.27 31.47
CA ILE A 9 -4.88 27.58 30.47
C ILE A 9 -5.55 26.26 30.05
N LEU A 10 -6.04 25.48 31.02
CA LEU A 10 -6.62 24.14 30.74
C LEU A 10 -7.86 24.18 29.83
N PRO A 11 -8.86 25.05 30.03
CA PRO A 11 -9.99 25.17 29.12
C PRO A 11 -9.59 25.63 27.71
N ILE A 12 -8.64 26.57 27.60
CA ILE A 12 -8.17 27.08 26.31
C ILE A 12 -7.46 25.94 25.54
N ALA A 13 -6.55 25.23 26.20
CA ALA A 13 -5.86 24.10 25.62
C ALA A 13 -6.83 22.96 25.17
N SER A 14 -7.79 22.65 26.06
CA SER A 14 -8.84 21.66 25.74
C SER A 14 -9.71 22.10 24.58
N GLY A 15 -10.11 23.34 24.50
CA GLY A 15 -10.87 23.91 23.39
C GLY A 15 -10.09 23.87 22.07
N ALA A 16 -8.79 24.21 22.10
CA ALA A 16 -7.93 24.15 20.94
C ALA A 16 -7.76 22.70 20.42
N LEU A 17 -7.52 21.75 21.32
CA LEU A 17 -7.42 20.32 20.98
C LEU A 17 -8.74 19.78 20.40
N PHE A 18 -9.87 20.12 21.03
CA PHE A 18 -11.19 19.73 20.52
C PHE A 18 -11.46 20.31 19.14
N THR A 19 -11.16 21.59 18.92
CA THR A 19 -11.33 22.25 17.62
C THR A 19 -10.45 21.58 16.55
N THR A 20 -9.18 21.31 16.87
CA THR A 20 -8.29 20.59 15.97
C THR A 20 -8.86 19.21 15.58
N GLN A 21 -9.32 18.47 16.59
CA GLN A 21 -9.92 17.16 16.37
C GLN A 21 -11.20 17.24 15.54
N ALA A 22 -12.06 18.22 15.78
CA ALA A 22 -13.26 18.45 15.00
C ALA A 22 -12.95 18.76 13.52
N VAL A 23 -11.91 19.58 13.25
CA VAL A 23 -11.46 19.86 11.89
C VAL A 23 -11.00 18.57 11.17
N TYR A 24 -10.25 17.71 11.86
CA TYR A 24 -9.86 16.42 11.29
C TYR A 24 -11.05 15.52 10.97
N TYR A 25 -12.00 15.38 11.90
CA TYR A 25 -13.17 14.50 11.70
C TYR A 25 -14.15 15.04 10.67
N LEU A 26 -14.53 16.31 10.78
CA LEU A 26 -15.54 16.92 9.91
C LEU A 26 -14.99 17.35 8.56
N GLY A 27 -13.72 17.70 8.49
CA GLY A 27 -13.04 18.09 7.26
C GLY A 27 -12.42 16.91 6.55
N LEU A 28 -11.31 16.42 7.07
CA LEU A 28 -10.44 15.46 6.39
C LEU A 28 -11.08 14.07 6.24
N TYR A 29 -11.57 13.50 7.34
CA TYR A 29 -12.12 12.14 7.32
C TYR A 29 -13.47 12.07 6.61
N ASN A 30 -14.30 13.11 6.76
CA ASN A 30 -15.55 13.19 6.03
C ASN A 30 -15.35 13.31 4.51
N LYS A 31 -14.33 14.04 4.05
CA LYS A 31 -13.96 14.08 2.62
C LYS A 31 -13.62 12.70 2.09
N LEU A 32 -12.81 11.94 2.81
CA LEU A 32 -12.46 10.57 2.42
C LEU A 32 -13.70 9.67 2.39
N TYR A 33 -14.56 9.76 3.39
CA TYR A 33 -15.80 8.99 3.45
C TYR A 33 -16.72 9.31 2.27
N THR A 34 -16.92 10.60 1.97
CA THR A 34 -17.74 11.04 0.83
C THR A 34 -17.14 10.56 -0.49
N HIS A 35 -15.84 10.74 -0.67
CA HIS A 35 -15.11 10.24 -1.85
C HIS A 35 -15.26 8.72 -2.02
N SER A 36 -15.08 7.94 -0.95
CA SER A 36 -15.25 6.49 -0.98
C SER A 36 -16.68 6.07 -1.37
N ARG A 37 -17.68 6.80 -0.91
CA ARG A 37 -19.09 6.55 -1.31
C ARG A 37 -19.34 6.90 -2.77
N GLU A 38 -18.92 8.07 -3.20
CA GLU A 38 -19.11 8.53 -4.59
C GLU A 38 -18.43 7.56 -5.55
N THR A 39 -17.20 7.15 -5.27
CA THR A 39 -16.47 6.20 -6.11
C THR A 39 -17.04 4.78 -6.07
N ALA A 40 -17.66 4.35 -4.97
CA ALA A 40 -18.33 3.05 -4.89
C ALA A 40 -19.56 2.95 -5.80
N TYR A 41 -20.23 4.07 -6.07
CA TYR A 41 -21.43 4.14 -6.91
C TYR A 41 -21.19 4.74 -8.30
N ALA A 42 -19.96 5.16 -8.60
CA ALA A 42 -19.63 5.71 -9.92
C ALA A 42 -19.71 4.60 -10.99
N THR A 43 -20.65 4.79 -11.91
CA THR A 43 -20.82 3.90 -13.08
C THR A 43 -19.95 4.30 -14.27
N ASP A 44 -19.50 5.55 -14.32
CA ASP A 44 -18.59 6.06 -15.34
C ASP A 44 -17.13 5.78 -14.96
N ILE A 45 -16.74 4.57 -15.19
CA ILE A 45 -15.36 4.12 -15.00
C ILE A 45 -14.67 4.17 -16.37
N ASN A 46 -13.45 4.67 -16.40
CA ASN A 46 -12.59 4.53 -17.54
C ASN A 46 -12.54 3.03 -17.92
N THR A 47 -13.26 2.66 -18.97
CA THR A 47 -13.38 1.28 -19.45
C THR A 47 -12.12 0.77 -20.14
N GLN A 48 -11.11 1.63 -20.30
CA GLN A 48 -9.79 1.21 -20.71
C GLN A 48 -9.10 0.55 -19.51
N ASN A 49 -9.14 -0.77 -19.47
CA ASN A 49 -8.36 -1.57 -18.53
C ASN A 49 -6.94 -1.75 -19.12
N PRO A 50 -6.01 -0.81 -18.92
CA PRO A 50 -4.68 -0.92 -19.50
C PRO A 50 -3.94 -2.12 -18.86
N PRO A 51 -3.12 -2.84 -19.62
CA PRO A 51 -2.35 -3.95 -19.05
C PRO A 51 -1.48 -3.47 -17.88
N LEU A 52 -1.33 -4.32 -16.85
CA LEU A 52 -0.61 -3.99 -15.63
C LEU A 52 0.23 -5.16 -15.10
N SER A 53 1.24 -4.82 -14.29
CA SER A 53 2.09 -5.78 -13.60
C SER A 53 1.92 -5.64 -12.09
N VAL A 54 1.53 -6.72 -11.42
CA VAL A 54 1.52 -6.80 -9.96
C VAL A 54 2.90 -7.23 -9.47
N ILE A 55 3.49 -6.49 -8.55
CA ILE A 55 4.83 -6.77 -8.00
C ILE A 55 4.72 -7.12 -6.52
N ILE A 56 5.28 -8.26 -6.15
CA ILE A 56 5.31 -8.79 -4.78
C ILE A 56 6.76 -9.13 -4.43
N VAL A 57 7.24 -8.62 -3.29
CA VAL A 57 8.55 -9.02 -2.76
C VAL A 57 8.31 -9.85 -1.51
N ALA A 58 8.79 -11.09 -1.52
CA ALA A 58 8.58 -12.07 -0.47
C ALA A 58 9.90 -12.40 0.25
N LYS A 59 9.82 -12.56 1.57
CA LYS A 59 10.90 -13.04 2.40
C LYS A 59 10.34 -13.98 3.45
N ASP A 60 10.83 -15.23 3.47
CA ASP A 60 10.38 -16.28 4.40
C ASP A 60 8.84 -16.41 4.44
N ALA A 61 8.16 -16.27 3.27
CA ALA A 61 6.72 -16.10 3.16
C ALA A 61 6.05 -17.19 2.29
N ALA A 62 6.59 -18.40 2.27
CA ALA A 62 6.06 -19.50 1.45
C ALA A 62 4.59 -19.84 1.78
N HIS A 63 4.24 -19.86 3.06
CA HIS A 63 2.89 -20.11 3.52
C HIS A 63 1.91 -19.01 3.10
N GLU A 64 2.30 -17.76 3.32
CA GLU A 64 1.51 -16.57 2.95
C GLU A 64 1.28 -16.52 1.43
N LEU A 65 2.30 -16.84 0.63
CA LEU A 65 2.16 -16.95 -0.82
C LEU A 65 1.21 -18.06 -1.24
N GLN A 66 1.32 -19.24 -0.63
CA GLN A 66 0.43 -20.35 -0.92
C GLN A 66 -1.04 -20.02 -0.64
N GLU A 67 -1.31 -19.30 0.44
CA GLU A 67 -2.68 -18.94 0.83
C GLU A 67 -3.24 -17.75 0.03
N ASN A 68 -2.44 -16.71 -0.23
CA ASN A 68 -2.96 -15.43 -0.71
C ASN A 68 -2.76 -15.21 -2.22
N LEU A 69 -1.70 -15.78 -2.81
CA LEU A 69 -1.36 -15.53 -4.21
C LEU A 69 -2.45 -15.97 -5.20
N PRO A 70 -3.17 -17.10 -4.99
CA PRO A 70 -4.29 -17.47 -5.86
C PRO A 70 -5.35 -16.39 -6.02
N PHE A 71 -5.70 -15.65 -4.95
CA PHE A 71 -6.68 -14.57 -5.00
C PHE A 71 -6.20 -13.37 -5.85
N ILE A 72 -4.89 -13.19 -5.98
CA ILE A 72 -4.29 -12.16 -6.83
C ILE A 72 -4.24 -12.66 -8.28
N LEU A 73 -3.91 -13.93 -8.50
CA LEU A 73 -3.81 -14.53 -9.82
C LEU A 73 -5.16 -14.75 -10.51
N GLU A 74 -6.23 -14.88 -9.73
CA GLU A 74 -7.62 -15.11 -10.20
C GLU A 74 -8.45 -13.80 -10.24
N GLN A 75 -7.78 -12.64 -10.34
CA GLN A 75 -8.50 -11.37 -10.51
C GLN A 75 -9.21 -11.30 -11.85
N ASP A 76 -10.42 -10.76 -11.86
CA ASP A 76 -11.19 -10.50 -13.08
C ASP A 76 -10.65 -9.24 -13.79
N TYR A 77 -9.52 -9.41 -14.48
CA TYR A 77 -8.85 -8.33 -15.21
C TYR A 77 -8.35 -8.84 -16.57
N PRO A 78 -8.52 -8.08 -17.69
CA PRO A 78 -8.28 -8.59 -19.04
C PRO A 78 -6.83 -9.02 -19.30
N GLU A 79 -5.86 -8.19 -18.89
CA GLU A 79 -4.44 -8.43 -19.17
C GLU A 79 -3.57 -7.98 -18.01
N PHE A 80 -2.98 -8.92 -17.29
CA PHE A 80 -2.05 -8.65 -16.21
C PHE A 80 -1.06 -9.78 -16.00
N GLU A 81 0.06 -9.44 -15.38
CA GLU A 81 1.04 -10.41 -14.91
C GLU A 81 1.30 -10.18 -13.41
N VAL A 82 1.70 -11.22 -12.73
CA VAL A 82 2.13 -11.17 -11.33
C VAL A 82 3.60 -11.57 -11.25
N ILE A 83 4.43 -10.71 -10.68
CA ILE A 83 5.87 -10.90 -10.56
C ILE A 83 6.21 -11.01 -9.08
N VAL A 84 6.67 -12.20 -8.67
CA VAL A 84 7.10 -12.47 -7.30
C VAL A 84 8.63 -12.53 -7.23
N ILE A 85 9.22 -11.67 -6.40
CA ILE A 85 10.64 -11.67 -6.12
C ILE A 85 10.85 -12.16 -4.69
N TYR A 86 11.59 -13.25 -4.50
CA TYR A 86 11.83 -13.80 -3.17
C TYR A 86 13.31 -13.75 -2.78
N ASP A 87 13.56 -13.76 -1.43
CA ASP A 87 14.88 -13.41 -0.85
C ASP A 87 15.75 -14.63 -0.74
N ARG A 88 15.93 -15.57 -1.43
CA ARG A 88 16.92 -16.66 -1.49
C ARG A 88 16.38 -17.92 -2.18
N PRO A 89 17.26 -18.63 -2.92
CA PRO A 89 16.89 -19.90 -3.53
C PRO A 89 16.63 -21.04 -2.54
N ALA A 90 17.08 -20.91 -1.28
CA ALA A 90 16.89 -21.92 -0.23
C ALA A 90 15.59 -21.75 0.58
N ASP A 91 14.77 -20.76 0.23
CA ASP A 91 13.46 -20.54 0.83
C ASP A 91 12.44 -21.51 0.21
N ASP A 92 11.53 -22.06 1.03
CA ASP A 92 10.40 -22.88 0.59
C ASP A 92 9.49 -22.15 -0.42
N CYS A 93 9.67 -20.85 -0.58
CA CYS A 93 9.00 -20.03 -1.59
C CYS A 93 9.20 -20.56 -3.01
N ASP A 94 10.40 -21.03 -3.36
CA ASP A 94 10.71 -21.54 -4.71
C ASP A 94 9.81 -22.72 -5.10
N ASN A 95 9.65 -23.69 -4.20
CA ASN A 95 8.81 -24.85 -4.43
C ASN A 95 7.32 -24.45 -4.56
N THR A 96 6.86 -23.56 -3.69
CA THR A 96 5.48 -23.06 -3.73
C THR A 96 5.19 -22.32 -5.03
N LEU A 97 6.11 -21.45 -5.46
CA LEU A 97 5.96 -20.64 -6.67
C LEU A 97 5.99 -21.49 -7.94
N LYS A 98 6.86 -22.51 -8.03
CA LYS A 98 6.86 -23.46 -9.16
C LYS A 98 5.54 -24.20 -9.31
N LEU A 99 4.97 -24.66 -8.20
CA LEU A 99 3.66 -25.32 -8.23
C LEU A 99 2.53 -24.39 -8.68
N LEU A 100 2.61 -23.12 -8.33
CA LEU A 100 1.62 -22.12 -8.76
C LEU A 100 1.85 -21.68 -10.23
N GLU A 101 3.09 -21.58 -10.68
CA GLU A 101 3.42 -21.23 -12.08
C GLU A 101 2.88 -22.27 -13.08
N ASP A 102 2.92 -23.55 -12.72
CA ASP A 102 2.32 -24.62 -13.54
C ASP A 102 0.80 -24.44 -13.73
N LYS A 103 0.14 -23.84 -12.76
CA LYS A 103 -1.31 -23.59 -12.78
C LYS A 103 -1.68 -22.23 -13.39
N TYR A 104 -0.85 -21.20 -13.19
CA TYR A 104 -1.17 -19.81 -13.52
C TYR A 104 -0.15 -19.23 -14.52
N PRO A 105 -0.48 -19.16 -15.81
CA PRO A 105 0.45 -18.70 -16.85
C PRO A 105 0.78 -17.19 -16.76
N ASN A 106 0.05 -16.43 -15.95
CA ASN A 106 0.30 -15.02 -15.65
C ASN A 106 1.22 -14.80 -14.45
N LEU A 107 1.72 -15.88 -13.82
CA LEU A 107 2.73 -15.80 -12.75
C LEU A 107 4.14 -15.89 -13.36
N TYR A 108 5.00 -15.00 -12.91
CA TYR A 108 6.45 -15.06 -13.11
C TYR A 108 7.14 -14.89 -11.76
N HIS A 109 8.19 -15.63 -11.50
CA HIS A 109 8.95 -15.47 -10.26
C HIS A 109 10.46 -15.48 -10.48
N THR A 110 11.20 -14.83 -9.60
CA THR A 110 12.65 -14.81 -9.56
C THR A 110 13.16 -14.52 -8.16
N PHE A 111 14.44 -14.73 -7.90
CA PHE A 111 15.02 -14.55 -6.58
C PHE A 111 16.12 -13.49 -6.56
N ILE A 112 16.39 -12.95 -5.36
CA ILE A 112 17.50 -12.04 -5.11
C ILE A 112 18.76 -12.90 -4.87
N PRO A 113 19.84 -12.72 -5.67
CA PRO A 113 21.07 -13.48 -5.48
C PRO A 113 21.71 -13.23 -4.10
N ASP A 114 22.23 -14.28 -3.44
CA ASP A 114 22.94 -14.18 -2.15
C ASP A 114 24.16 -13.25 -2.19
N SER A 115 24.76 -13.07 -3.36
CA SER A 115 25.88 -12.16 -3.58
C SER A 115 25.50 -10.68 -3.61
N ALA A 116 24.20 -10.37 -3.63
CA ALA A 116 23.72 -9.00 -3.70
C ALA A 116 24.00 -8.25 -2.38
N ARG A 117 24.91 -7.28 -2.44
CA ARG A 117 25.25 -6.41 -1.31
C ARG A 117 24.38 -5.14 -1.37
N TYR A 118 23.19 -5.21 -0.81
CA TYR A 118 22.28 -4.06 -0.71
C TYR A 118 21.85 -3.84 0.73
N ILE A 119 21.67 -2.57 1.11
CA ILE A 119 21.18 -2.21 2.45
C ILE A 119 19.74 -2.66 2.63
N SER A 120 18.92 -2.57 1.58
CA SER A 120 17.52 -3.00 1.60
C SER A 120 17.25 -4.04 0.50
N HIS A 121 17.07 -5.28 0.90
CA HIS A 121 16.64 -6.37 0.01
C HIS A 121 15.25 -6.08 -0.59
N LYS A 122 14.35 -5.46 0.15
CA LYS A 122 13.02 -5.10 -0.34
C LYS A 122 13.10 -4.09 -1.49
N LYS A 123 13.91 -3.02 -1.38
CA LYS A 123 14.13 -2.06 -2.47
C LYS A 123 14.76 -2.72 -3.70
N LEU A 124 15.72 -3.63 -3.48
CA LEU A 124 16.31 -4.40 -4.57
C LEU A 124 15.27 -5.29 -5.24
N GLY A 125 14.48 -6.04 -4.48
CA GLY A 125 13.40 -6.88 -4.99
C GLY A 125 12.38 -6.08 -5.81
N ILE A 126 11.92 -4.94 -5.31
CA ILE A 126 11.03 -4.04 -6.04
C ILE A 126 11.68 -3.56 -7.34
N THR A 127 12.95 -3.15 -7.29
CA THR A 127 13.70 -2.71 -8.49
C THR A 127 13.79 -3.83 -9.54
N MET A 128 14.03 -5.06 -9.10
CA MET A 128 14.07 -6.24 -9.98
C MET A 128 12.69 -6.49 -10.61
N GLY A 129 11.62 -6.45 -9.80
CA GLY A 129 10.25 -6.60 -10.27
C GLY A 129 9.85 -5.53 -11.30
N ILE A 130 10.20 -4.27 -11.04
CA ILE A 130 9.96 -3.17 -11.99
C ILE A 130 10.74 -3.37 -13.30
N LYS A 131 11.98 -3.82 -13.24
CA LYS A 131 12.77 -4.13 -14.45
C LYS A 131 12.19 -5.30 -15.24
N ALA A 132 11.72 -6.34 -14.55
CA ALA A 132 11.13 -7.52 -15.17
C ALA A 132 9.74 -7.25 -15.73
N SER A 133 9.00 -6.25 -15.21
CA SER A 133 7.63 -5.96 -15.64
C SER A 133 7.56 -5.53 -17.11
N ARG A 134 6.51 -5.99 -17.81
CA ARG A 134 6.24 -5.66 -19.22
C ARG A 134 5.36 -4.44 -19.38
N HIS A 135 4.57 -4.09 -18.36
CA HIS A 135 3.54 -3.06 -18.45
C HIS A 135 3.93 -1.75 -17.79
N GLU A 136 3.27 -0.68 -18.20
CA GLU A 136 3.49 0.67 -17.70
C GLU A 136 2.91 0.87 -16.29
N TRP A 137 1.76 0.27 -16.00
CA TRP A 137 1.15 0.35 -14.68
C TRP A 137 1.65 -0.76 -13.77
N LEU A 138 2.21 -0.37 -12.65
CA LEU A 138 2.73 -1.25 -11.62
C LEU A 138 1.83 -1.18 -10.40
N VAL A 139 1.33 -2.32 -9.96
CA VAL A 139 0.52 -2.45 -8.74
C VAL A 139 1.34 -3.20 -7.70
N PHE A 140 1.37 -2.71 -6.48
CA PHE A 140 2.17 -3.28 -5.39
C PHE A 140 1.30 -3.86 -4.32
N THR A 141 1.69 -5.01 -3.83
CA THR A 141 1.13 -5.66 -2.63
C THR A 141 2.18 -6.51 -1.93
N GLU A 142 1.83 -7.05 -0.77
CA GLU A 142 2.73 -7.88 0.06
C GLU A 142 2.22 -9.33 0.15
N PRO A 143 3.07 -10.32 0.48
CA PRO A 143 2.68 -11.74 0.53
C PRO A 143 1.57 -12.04 1.55
N ASP A 144 1.53 -11.28 2.65
CA ASP A 144 0.53 -11.39 3.72
C ASP A 144 -0.80 -10.70 3.39
N CYS A 145 -0.93 -10.20 2.16
CA CYS A 145 -2.08 -9.43 1.71
C CYS A 145 -2.95 -10.23 0.75
N ARG A 146 -4.27 -10.14 0.94
CA ARG A 146 -5.29 -10.75 0.09
C ARG A 146 -6.34 -9.73 -0.33
N PRO A 147 -6.65 -9.58 -1.63
CA PRO A 147 -7.75 -8.74 -2.07
C PRO A 147 -9.08 -9.25 -1.53
N GLN A 148 -9.94 -8.33 -1.09
CA GLN A 148 -11.28 -8.68 -0.59
C GLN A 148 -12.20 -9.16 -1.70
N SER A 149 -11.94 -8.77 -2.94
CA SER A 149 -12.77 -9.05 -4.11
C SER A 149 -11.88 -9.41 -5.31
N ASN A 150 -12.43 -10.18 -6.25
CA ASN A 150 -11.81 -10.41 -7.55
C ASN A 150 -11.87 -9.18 -8.49
N GLN A 151 -12.44 -8.06 -8.04
CA GLN A 151 -12.50 -6.79 -8.76
C GLN A 151 -11.40 -5.81 -8.37
N TRP A 152 -10.50 -6.18 -7.45
CA TRP A 152 -9.47 -5.29 -6.93
C TRP A 152 -8.67 -4.57 -8.03
N LEU A 153 -8.16 -5.30 -9.02
CA LEU A 153 -7.38 -4.71 -10.11
C LEU A 153 -8.21 -3.75 -10.97
N LYS A 154 -9.49 -4.07 -11.24
CA LYS A 154 -10.40 -3.16 -11.95
C LYS A 154 -10.64 -1.87 -11.17
N GLN A 155 -10.84 -1.99 -9.86
CA GLN A 155 -11.04 -0.82 -9.00
C GLN A 155 -9.79 0.07 -8.96
N MET A 156 -8.60 -0.51 -8.89
CA MET A 156 -7.36 0.26 -9.00
C MET A 156 -7.24 0.92 -10.38
N ALA A 157 -7.48 0.17 -11.44
CA ALA A 157 -7.30 0.61 -12.83
C ALA A 157 -8.31 1.68 -13.28
N ARG A 158 -9.49 1.77 -12.69
CA ARG A 158 -10.44 2.85 -13.03
C ARG A 158 -9.89 4.25 -12.77
N ASN A 159 -8.89 4.36 -11.91
CA ASN A 159 -8.19 5.61 -11.62
C ASN A 159 -7.04 5.90 -12.61
N PHE A 160 -6.73 4.97 -13.52
CA PHE A 160 -5.65 5.13 -14.48
C PHE A 160 -6.07 6.06 -15.62
N SER A 161 -5.52 7.23 -15.66
CA SER A 161 -5.76 8.24 -16.69
C SER A 161 -4.43 8.82 -17.19
N PRO A 162 -4.41 9.52 -18.32
CA PRO A 162 -3.18 10.18 -18.81
C PRO A 162 -2.53 11.12 -17.78
N ALA A 163 -3.34 11.77 -16.93
CA ALA A 163 -2.85 12.69 -15.90
C ALA A 163 -2.47 11.98 -14.59
N THR A 164 -2.90 10.74 -14.39
CA THR A 164 -2.61 9.98 -13.16
C THR A 164 -1.27 9.27 -13.29
N GLU A 165 -0.41 9.43 -12.29
CA GLU A 165 0.85 8.70 -12.17
C GLU A 165 0.86 7.78 -10.94
N ILE A 166 0.01 8.05 -9.92
CA ILE A 166 -0.03 7.34 -8.64
C ILE A 166 -1.49 7.07 -8.25
N VAL A 167 -1.77 5.86 -7.75
CA VAL A 167 -3.03 5.49 -7.10
C VAL A 167 -2.72 4.91 -5.73
N LEU A 168 -3.34 5.49 -4.69
CA LEU A 168 -3.20 5.05 -3.31
C LEU A 168 -4.45 4.28 -2.89
N GLY A 169 -4.26 3.04 -2.45
CA GLY A 169 -5.32 2.16 -2.00
C GLY A 169 -5.41 2.03 -0.48
N TYR A 170 -6.48 1.41 -0.03
CA TYR A 170 -6.71 1.11 1.39
C TYR A 170 -6.40 -0.35 1.71
N SER A 171 -5.71 -0.58 2.81
CA SER A 171 -5.46 -1.90 3.38
C SER A 171 -5.74 -1.92 4.87
N ASN A 172 -6.22 -3.06 5.39
CA ASN A 172 -6.42 -3.24 6.83
C ASN A 172 -6.34 -4.73 7.21
N TYR A 173 -6.06 -4.99 8.47
CA TYR A 173 -5.99 -6.34 9.01
C TYR A 173 -7.34 -7.06 8.95
N GLU A 174 -7.29 -8.36 8.78
CA GLU A 174 -8.46 -9.22 8.89
C GLU A 174 -9.09 -9.11 10.28
N LYS A 175 -10.44 -9.17 10.31
CA LYS A 175 -11.17 -9.10 11.56
C LYS A 175 -11.20 -10.48 12.22
N VAL A 176 -10.45 -10.63 13.29
CA VAL A 176 -10.49 -11.81 14.15
C VAL A 176 -10.85 -11.41 15.58
N PRO A 177 -11.42 -12.31 16.40
CA PRO A 177 -11.74 -12.03 17.81
C PRO A 177 -10.48 -11.65 18.60
N GLY A 178 -10.61 -10.69 19.52
CA GLY A 178 -9.56 -10.33 20.46
C GLY A 178 -9.24 -8.83 20.50
N TRP A 179 -8.74 -8.40 21.65
CA TRP A 179 -8.42 -6.99 21.89
C TRP A 179 -7.27 -6.49 21.04
N PHE A 180 -6.27 -7.32 20.82
CA PHE A 180 -5.11 -6.93 20.00
C PHE A 180 -5.52 -6.68 18.55
N ASN A 181 -6.37 -7.52 17.97
CA ASN A 181 -6.89 -7.28 16.62
C ASN A 181 -7.66 -5.97 16.52
N LYS A 182 -8.55 -5.68 17.50
CA LYS A 182 -9.28 -4.40 17.53
C LYS A 182 -8.33 -3.21 17.56
N LYS A 183 -7.26 -3.30 18.38
CA LYS A 183 -6.25 -2.25 18.50
C LYS A 183 -5.54 -1.99 17.17
N ILE A 184 -4.97 -3.03 16.54
CA ILE A 184 -4.18 -2.87 15.31
C ILE A 184 -5.05 -2.47 14.13
N THR A 185 -6.27 -3.02 14.03
CA THR A 185 -7.25 -2.66 13.00
C THR A 185 -7.65 -1.19 13.12
N PHE A 186 -7.90 -0.71 14.34
CA PHE A 186 -8.24 0.69 14.59
C PHE A 186 -7.06 1.63 14.31
N ASP A 187 -5.86 1.28 14.73
CA ASP A 187 -4.65 2.05 14.48
C ASP A 187 -4.36 2.17 12.97
N THR A 188 -4.49 1.06 12.24
CA THR A 188 -4.33 1.05 10.79
C THR A 188 -5.40 1.87 10.09
N LEU A 189 -6.67 1.80 10.54
CA LEU A 189 -7.75 2.63 10.03
C LEU A 189 -7.44 4.12 10.22
N LEU A 190 -7.06 4.55 11.43
CA LEU A 190 -6.75 5.96 11.70
C LEU A 190 -5.58 6.46 10.84
N ASN A 191 -4.54 5.65 10.67
CA ASN A 191 -3.41 6.01 9.82
C ASN A 191 -3.85 6.14 8.35
N SER A 192 -4.63 5.18 7.86
CA SER A 192 -5.15 5.22 6.49
C SER A 192 -6.08 6.41 6.26
N MET A 193 -6.94 6.73 7.22
CA MET A 193 -7.80 7.92 7.15
C MET A 193 -6.99 9.21 7.05
N ARG A 194 -5.84 9.28 7.70
CA ARG A 194 -4.95 10.45 7.61
C ARG A 194 -4.33 10.58 6.22
N TYR A 195 -3.58 9.59 5.75
CA TYR A 195 -2.84 9.77 4.50
C TYR A 195 -3.76 9.77 3.26
N LEU A 196 -4.80 8.93 3.22
CA LEU A 196 -5.77 8.94 2.12
C LEU A 196 -6.62 10.22 2.14
N GLY A 197 -7.06 10.68 3.32
CA GLY A 197 -7.81 11.92 3.47
C GLY A 197 -6.99 13.15 3.04
N MET A 198 -5.71 13.20 3.37
CA MET A 198 -4.79 14.23 2.88
C MET A 198 -4.65 14.15 1.36
N ALA A 199 -4.51 12.97 0.79
CA ALA A 199 -4.42 12.79 -0.67
C ALA A 199 -5.69 13.26 -1.39
N VAL A 200 -6.89 12.89 -0.91
CA VAL A 200 -8.18 13.39 -1.42
C VAL A 200 -8.29 14.91 -1.29
N SER A 201 -7.65 15.49 -0.27
CA SER A 201 -7.63 16.94 -0.05
C SER A 201 -6.57 17.67 -0.90
N GLY A 202 -5.84 16.96 -1.76
CA GLY A 202 -4.82 17.54 -2.64
C GLY A 202 -3.41 17.62 -2.03
N HIS A 203 -3.17 16.96 -0.91
CA HIS A 203 -1.89 16.97 -0.20
C HIS A 203 -1.38 15.54 0.04
N PRO A 204 -1.15 14.72 -1.01
CA PRO A 204 -0.61 13.38 -0.84
C PRO A 204 0.81 13.46 -0.29
N TYR A 205 1.13 12.66 0.71
CA TYR A 205 2.44 12.65 1.34
C TYR A 205 2.97 11.25 1.70
N MET A 206 2.12 10.24 1.65
CA MET A 206 2.45 8.88 2.06
C MET A 206 1.61 7.87 1.26
N GLY A 207 2.16 6.68 1.06
CA GLY A 207 1.48 5.49 0.57
C GLY A 207 1.96 4.26 1.31
N THR A 208 1.37 3.12 1.06
CA THR A 208 1.79 1.84 1.61
C THR A 208 1.91 0.80 0.50
N GLY A 209 3.02 0.06 0.50
CA GLY A 209 3.30 -1.00 -0.46
C GLY A 209 2.29 -2.14 -0.47
N ARG A 210 1.36 -2.17 0.49
CA ARG A 210 0.29 -3.17 0.57
C ARG A 210 -0.84 -2.96 -0.42
N ASN A 211 -1.08 -1.72 -0.85
CA ASN A 211 -2.12 -1.40 -1.83
C ASN A 211 -1.85 -0.05 -2.48
N MET A 212 -1.00 -0.02 -3.47
CA MET A 212 -0.74 1.17 -4.26
C MET A 212 -0.37 0.81 -5.70
N ALA A 213 -0.48 1.79 -6.60
CA ALA A 213 -0.01 1.65 -7.96
C ALA A 213 0.70 2.93 -8.40
N TYR A 214 1.68 2.78 -9.28
CA TYR A 214 2.28 3.91 -9.97
C TYR A 214 2.81 3.53 -11.35
N ARG A 215 3.08 4.54 -12.19
CA ARG A 215 3.64 4.34 -13.51
C ARG A 215 5.12 3.96 -13.45
N LYS A 216 5.51 3.02 -14.29
CA LYS A 216 6.91 2.61 -14.47
C LYS A 216 7.80 3.78 -14.89
N THR A 217 7.30 4.65 -15.74
CA THR A 217 7.99 5.88 -16.17
C THR A 217 8.25 6.83 -15.01
N LEU A 218 7.33 6.96 -14.04
CA LEU A 218 7.53 7.77 -12.83
C LEU A 218 8.73 7.27 -12.01
N TYR A 219 8.84 5.93 -11.83
CA TYR A 219 9.95 5.32 -11.12
C TYR A 219 11.30 5.66 -11.76
N TYR A 220 11.41 5.56 -13.08
CA TYR A 220 12.67 5.88 -13.78
C TYR A 220 12.96 7.38 -13.79
N LYS A 221 11.96 8.23 -13.93
CA LYS A 221 12.09 9.68 -13.86
C LYS A 221 12.66 10.15 -12.52
N GLN A 222 12.26 9.49 -11.42
CA GLN A 222 12.76 9.74 -10.07
C GLN A 222 14.12 9.06 -9.80
N LYS A 223 14.68 8.31 -10.76
CA LYS A 223 15.89 7.48 -10.60
C LYS A 223 15.72 6.39 -9.51
N GLY A 224 14.51 5.84 -9.42
CA GLY A 224 14.16 4.81 -8.45
C GLY A 224 14.26 5.31 -7.01
N PHE A 225 14.92 4.55 -6.15
CA PHE A 225 15.11 4.86 -4.73
C PHE A 225 16.46 5.56 -4.43
N ALA A 226 17.07 6.25 -5.41
CA ALA A 226 18.43 6.77 -5.28
C ALA A 226 18.59 7.76 -4.11
N SER A 227 17.57 8.58 -3.82
CA SER A 227 17.57 9.56 -2.73
C SER A 227 17.64 8.96 -1.32
N HIS A 228 17.20 7.71 -1.16
CA HIS A 228 17.11 7.04 0.14
C HIS A 228 17.61 5.57 0.10
N LEU A 229 18.59 5.28 -0.75
CA LEU A 229 19.22 3.95 -0.83
C LEU A 229 19.91 3.51 0.47
N ASN A 230 20.34 4.48 1.28
CA ASN A 230 21.00 4.24 2.58
C ASN A 230 20.03 3.84 3.70
N LEU A 231 18.72 3.91 3.47
CA LEU A 231 17.70 3.51 4.43
C LEU A 231 17.22 2.09 4.13
N GLN A 232 16.94 1.33 5.17
CA GLN A 232 16.37 -0.02 5.01
C GLN A 232 14.94 -0.02 4.45
N ARG A 233 14.16 1.03 4.75
CA ARG A 233 12.78 1.23 4.32
C ARG A 233 12.63 2.55 3.53
N GLY A 234 11.41 2.90 3.16
CA GLY A 234 11.11 4.10 2.39
C GLY A 234 10.83 3.83 0.91
N GLU A 235 10.64 2.58 0.55
CA GLU A 235 10.27 2.18 -0.82
C GLU A 235 8.84 2.57 -1.19
N ASP A 236 7.99 2.77 -0.20
CA ASP A 236 6.60 3.18 -0.36
C ASP A 236 6.38 4.63 0.12
N ASP A 237 6.51 4.89 1.42
CA ASP A 237 6.22 6.18 2.04
C ASP A 237 7.11 7.32 1.53
N LEU A 238 8.43 7.15 1.52
CA LEU A 238 9.35 8.19 1.03
C LEU A 238 9.25 8.38 -0.48
N PHE A 239 9.12 7.29 -1.26
CA PHE A 239 8.95 7.41 -2.70
C PHE A 239 7.67 8.18 -3.05
N ILE A 240 6.57 7.89 -2.37
CA ILE A 240 5.32 8.65 -2.55
C ILE A 240 5.46 10.08 -2.07
N ASN A 241 6.12 10.34 -0.94
CA ASN A 241 6.36 11.68 -0.45
C ASN A 241 7.12 12.56 -1.48
N GLU A 242 8.12 11.98 -2.12
CA GLU A 242 8.93 12.68 -3.13
C GLU A 242 8.18 12.93 -4.45
N THR A 243 7.30 12.00 -4.87
CA THR A 243 6.74 11.98 -6.22
C THR A 243 5.27 12.41 -6.32
N ALA A 244 4.49 12.20 -5.25
CA ALA A 244 3.05 12.47 -5.27
C ALA A 244 2.74 13.98 -5.24
N ARG A 245 1.75 14.37 -6.04
CA ARG A 245 1.22 15.74 -6.13
C ARG A 245 -0.30 15.67 -6.30
N ALA A 246 -1.00 16.76 -6.01
CA ALA A 246 -2.45 16.84 -6.13
C ALA A 246 -2.98 16.46 -7.53
N HIS A 247 -2.24 16.82 -8.57
CA HIS A 247 -2.66 16.61 -9.96
C HIS A 247 -2.38 15.21 -10.49
N ASN A 248 -1.36 14.50 -9.96
CA ASN A 248 -0.92 13.19 -10.46
C ASN A 248 -1.35 12.01 -9.58
N THR A 249 -1.97 12.26 -8.43
CA THR A 249 -2.33 11.22 -7.43
C THR A 249 -3.85 11.07 -7.32
N ARG A 250 -4.31 9.83 -7.28
CA ARG A 250 -5.72 9.45 -7.04
C ARG A 250 -5.79 8.50 -5.83
N VAL A 251 -6.98 8.44 -5.24
CA VAL A 251 -7.27 7.55 -4.10
C VAL A 251 -8.34 6.55 -4.50
N GLU A 252 -8.05 5.28 -4.27
CA GLU A 252 -9.00 4.19 -4.42
C GLU A 252 -9.34 3.61 -3.03
N ALA A 253 -10.57 3.79 -2.59
CA ALA A 253 -11.02 3.37 -1.26
C ALA A 253 -12.41 2.69 -1.29
N SER A 254 -12.80 2.13 -2.43
CA SER A 254 -14.03 1.33 -2.52
C SER A 254 -13.90 0.02 -1.73
N PRO A 255 -15.00 -0.56 -1.26
CA PRO A 255 -14.95 -1.85 -0.54
C PRO A 255 -14.32 -2.98 -1.34
N GLU A 256 -14.50 -2.99 -2.67
CA GLU A 256 -13.97 -4.03 -3.55
C GLU A 256 -12.46 -3.91 -3.81
N SER A 257 -11.89 -2.72 -3.58
CA SER A 257 -10.44 -2.47 -3.70
C SER A 257 -9.67 -2.74 -2.43
N LEU A 258 -10.35 -3.08 -1.32
CA LEU A 258 -9.73 -3.29 -0.02
C LEU A 258 -8.78 -4.49 -0.03
N MET A 259 -7.57 -4.26 0.45
CA MET A 259 -6.59 -5.30 0.70
C MET A 259 -6.64 -5.75 2.17
N ARG A 260 -6.85 -7.03 2.39
CA ARG A 260 -6.84 -7.67 3.72
C ARG A 260 -5.43 -8.11 4.07
N ILE A 261 -4.97 -7.74 5.26
CA ILE A 261 -3.66 -8.11 5.79
C ILE A 261 -3.85 -9.25 6.79
N ALA A 262 -3.09 -10.32 6.65
CA ALA A 262 -3.10 -11.41 7.61
C ALA A 262 -2.65 -10.92 9.00
N MET A 263 -3.22 -11.51 10.05
CA MET A 263 -2.84 -11.16 11.42
C MET A 263 -1.39 -11.55 11.71
N PRO A 264 -0.58 -10.66 12.29
CA PRO A 264 0.77 -11.02 12.67
C PRO A 264 0.77 -12.10 13.74
N LYS A 265 1.60 -13.13 13.57
CA LYS A 265 1.73 -14.26 14.53
C LYS A 265 2.05 -13.79 15.96
N TYR A 266 2.82 -12.69 16.07
CA TYR A 266 3.25 -12.14 17.36
C TYR A 266 3.10 -10.62 17.39
N LYS A 267 2.73 -10.06 18.55
CA LYS A 267 2.63 -8.61 18.78
C LYS A 267 3.93 -7.86 18.46
N ARG A 268 5.08 -8.51 18.68
CA ARG A 268 6.41 -7.96 18.42
C ARG A 268 6.58 -7.56 16.96
N ILE A 269 6.11 -8.37 16.01
CA ILE A 269 6.21 -8.10 14.56
C ILE A 269 5.52 -6.77 14.23
N TRP A 270 4.32 -6.55 14.75
CA TRP A 270 3.61 -5.29 14.54
C TRP A 270 4.33 -4.10 15.20
N CYS A 271 4.89 -4.27 16.40
CA CYS A 271 5.65 -3.20 17.05
C CYS A 271 6.91 -2.83 16.25
N GLU A 272 7.67 -3.81 15.78
CA GLU A 272 8.87 -3.62 14.95
C GLU A 272 8.53 -2.91 13.64
N GLU A 273 7.41 -3.25 13.01
CA GLU A 273 6.90 -2.56 11.84
C GLU A 273 6.61 -1.10 12.13
N LYS A 274 5.90 -0.79 13.23
CA LYS A 274 5.59 0.59 13.64
C LYS A 274 6.83 1.43 13.94
N ILE A 275 7.80 0.86 14.64
CA ILE A 275 9.09 1.53 14.92
C ILE A 275 9.80 1.85 13.61
N SER A 276 9.75 0.94 12.66
CA SER A 276 10.39 1.09 11.37
C SER A 276 9.73 2.19 10.51
N TYR A 277 8.40 2.31 10.50
CA TYR A 277 7.71 3.43 9.85
C TYR A 277 7.99 4.76 10.56
N ALA A 278 8.12 4.78 11.89
CA ALA A 278 8.47 5.99 12.63
C ALA A 278 9.89 6.50 12.32
N ALA A 279 10.77 5.66 11.78
CA ALA A 279 12.12 6.06 11.37
C ALA A 279 12.16 6.74 9.98
N THR A 280 11.09 6.63 9.19
CA THR A 280 10.97 7.24 7.84
C THR A 280 9.96 8.39 7.80
N SER A 281 9.25 8.65 8.93
CA SER A 281 8.17 9.66 9.03
C SER A 281 8.65 11.04 9.43
#